data_9130a18c3946dc680b416e83c9e09af8
#
_entry.id   9130a18c3946dc680b416e83c9e09af8
#
_cell.length_a   1.000
_cell.length_b   1.000
_cell.length_c   1.000
_cell.angle_alpha   90.00
_cell.angle_beta   90.00
_cell.angle_gamma   90.00
#
_symmetry.space_group_name_H-M   'P 1'
#
loop_
_entity.id
_entity.type
_entity.pdbx_description
1 polymer ?
#
loop_
_entity_poly.entity_id
_entity_poly.type
_entity_poly.pdbx_seq_one_letter_code
_entity_poly.pdbx_strand_id
1 'polypeptide(L)'
;MKFTRGIAAVAAAGLVLTLSACGSSQKTADQTPAPGAASAEGALVGVTMPTKSSERWIHDGDNIKAALEKLGYKVDLQYAENDIPTQVNQIENQITKGAKVLVIASIDGTAITTQLQEAADKKIPVIAYDRLIRNSPNVDYYATFDNFKVGVEQANSLVKGLGDGAGPFNIELFAGSPDDNNATFFFNGAMSVLKPLMDSGKLVVKSGQTDFARAAILRWDPATAQKRMEDLLTKTYTGGAKVQGVLSPYDGLSIGILSALKSNGYGTAGQPYPVVTGQDAEVASVKSIIAGEQYSTIFKDTRKLADTTVKMADAVLKGQKPEVNNTKDYDNGKKVVPSYLLQPVTVDKTNYQKELVDSGYYTAGQLK
;
A
#
# COMPACT_ATOMS: atom_id res chain seq x y z
N MET A 1 -18.93 -10.58 -78.87
CA MET A 1 -20.16 -9.95 -79.35
C MET A 1 -20.40 -8.72 -78.51
N LYS A 2 -20.04 -7.60 -79.02
CA LYS A 2 -20.88 -6.52 -79.57
C LYS A 2 -21.60 -5.76 -78.44
N PHE A 3 -21.16 -4.57 -78.13
CA PHE A 3 -21.56 -3.22 -78.59
C PHE A 3 -22.64 -2.65 -77.66
N THR A 4 -22.72 -1.40 -77.19
CA THR A 4 -22.28 -0.05 -77.61
C THR A 4 -22.74 0.92 -76.49
N ARG A 5 -21.96 1.86 -76.02
CA ARG A 5 -21.85 3.30 -76.42
C ARG A 5 -23.10 4.20 -76.23
N GLY A 6 -22.85 5.35 -75.58
CA GLY A 6 -23.48 6.62 -75.77
C GLY A 6 -23.39 7.53 -74.52
N ILE A 7 -22.47 8.47 -74.38
CA ILE A 7 -22.24 9.81 -74.95
C ILE A 7 -23.46 10.75 -74.67
N ALA A 8 -23.29 11.75 -73.96
CA ALA A 8 -22.85 13.13 -73.97
C ALA A 8 -23.99 14.03 -73.48
N ALA A 9 -23.94 15.21 -73.04
CA ALA A 9 -23.01 16.32 -72.97
C ALA A 9 -23.72 17.51 -72.30
N VAL A 10 -22.93 18.38 -71.68
CA VAL A 10 -22.80 19.85 -71.92
C VAL A 10 -23.96 20.75 -71.49
N ALA A 11 -23.89 21.76 -70.76
CA ALA A 11 -23.15 23.01 -70.60
C ALA A 11 -23.96 23.89 -69.63
N ALA A 12 -23.52 24.78 -68.97
CA ALA A 12 -22.66 25.95 -68.94
C ALA A 12 -23.31 27.06 -68.12
N ALA A 13 -22.49 27.66 -67.35
CA ALA A 13 -22.32 29.10 -67.09
C ALA A 13 -23.42 29.96 -66.46
N GLY A 14 -23.02 30.69 -65.44
CA GLY A 14 -23.70 31.87 -64.90
C GLY A 14 -22.95 32.48 -63.72
N LEU A 15 -21.95 33.29 -64.02
CA LEU A 15 -21.21 34.13 -63.07
C LEU A 15 -22.10 35.33 -62.72
N VAL A 16 -22.31 35.63 -61.44
CA VAL A 16 -22.60 36.99 -60.97
C VAL A 16 -21.87 37.23 -59.66
N LEU A 17 -20.86 38.11 -59.66
CA LEU A 17 -20.25 38.74 -58.54
C LEU A 17 -21.13 39.87 -57.98
N THR A 18 -21.34 39.88 -56.65
CA THR A 18 -21.56 41.12 -55.92
C THR A 18 -20.83 41.07 -54.60
N LEU A 19 -19.87 41.99 -54.42
CA LEU A 19 -19.27 42.33 -53.16
C LEU A 19 -20.25 43.14 -52.30
N SER A 20 -20.28 42.86 -50.96
CA SER A 20 -20.47 43.87 -49.93
C SER A 20 -20.14 43.28 -48.55
N ALA A 21 -19.10 43.71 -47.99
CA ALA A 21 -18.68 44.29 -46.72
C ALA A 21 -19.26 43.80 -45.39
N CYS A 22 -18.30 43.45 -44.51
CA CYS A 22 -18.19 43.68 -43.06
C CYS A 22 -19.29 43.15 -42.12
N GLY A 23 -18.89 42.18 -41.31
CA GLY A 23 -19.58 41.81 -40.08
C GLY A 23 -18.86 40.67 -39.41
N SER A 24 -17.86 40.94 -38.56
CA SER A 24 -17.15 40.00 -37.72
C SER A 24 -18.09 39.36 -36.70
N SER A 25 -18.31 38.06 -36.84
CA SER A 25 -18.77 37.22 -35.75
C SER A 25 -18.14 35.82 -35.96
N GLN A 26 -17.02 35.62 -35.28
CA GLN A 26 -16.47 34.26 -35.09
C GLN A 26 -17.50 33.42 -34.34
N LYS A 27 -18.20 32.56 -35.04
CA LYS A 27 -18.85 31.43 -34.45
C LYS A 27 -17.74 30.46 -34.07
N THR A 28 -17.49 30.35 -32.77
CA THR A 28 -16.81 29.19 -32.13
C THR A 28 -17.38 27.93 -32.72
N ALA A 29 -16.52 27.10 -33.31
CA ALA A 29 -16.87 25.75 -33.71
C ALA A 29 -17.34 25.02 -32.47
N ASP A 30 -18.61 24.68 -32.45
CA ASP A 30 -19.22 23.76 -31.51
C ASP A 30 -18.50 22.40 -31.67
N GLN A 31 -17.55 22.11 -30.81
CA GLN A 31 -16.98 20.78 -30.69
C GLN A 31 -18.07 19.93 -30.03
N THR A 32 -18.87 19.27 -30.84
CA THR A 32 -19.73 18.18 -30.38
C THR A 32 -18.84 17.17 -29.67
N PRO A 33 -19.03 16.89 -28.35
CA PRO A 33 -18.26 15.85 -27.68
C PRO A 33 -18.52 14.51 -28.37
N ALA A 34 -17.48 13.73 -28.55
CA ALA A 34 -17.60 12.36 -29.05
C ALA A 34 -18.64 11.58 -28.22
N PRO A 35 -19.55 10.79 -28.82
CA PRO A 35 -20.52 10.02 -28.08
C PRO A 35 -19.79 8.93 -27.29
N GLY A 36 -19.71 9.05 -25.95
CA GLY A 36 -19.16 7.98 -25.11
C GLY A 36 -18.59 8.35 -23.74
N ALA A 37 -18.38 9.62 -23.44
CA ALA A 37 -18.05 9.99 -22.06
C ALA A 37 -19.37 10.30 -21.31
N ALA A 38 -20.03 9.26 -20.81
CA ALA A 38 -21.03 9.44 -19.75
C ALA A 38 -20.33 10.18 -18.62
N SER A 39 -20.93 11.30 -18.16
CA SER A 39 -20.44 12.03 -17.01
C SER A 39 -20.18 11.05 -15.86
N ALA A 40 -18.93 10.90 -15.46
CA ALA A 40 -18.56 10.03 -14.32
C ALA A 40 -19.00 10.64 -12.98
N GLU A 41 -19.50 11.87 -13.00
CA GLU A 41 -20.01 12.60 -11.84
C GLU A 41 -21.13 11.83 -11.15
N GLY A 42 -21.04 11.70 -9.83
CA GLY A 42 -21.98 10.92 -9.02
C GLY A 42 -21.80 9.39 -9.10
N ALA A 43 -20.79 8.90 -9.83
CA ALA A 43 -20.47 7.49 -9.85
C ALA A 43 -20.12 6.99 -8.43
N LEU A 44 -20.60 5.79 -8.09
CA LEU A 44 -20.29 5.15 -6.81
C LEU A 44 -18.93 4.44 -6.88
N VAL A 45 -18.05 4.74 -5.95
CA VAL A 45 -16.79 4.02 -5.73
C VAL A 45 -16.91 3.20 -4.44
N GLY A 46 -16.73 1.89 -4.53
CA GLY A 46 -16.64 1.01 -3.36
C GLY A 46 -15.21 1.01 -2.82
N VAL A 47 -15.05 1.26 -1.52
CA VAL A 47 -13.75 1.25 -0.84
C VAL A 47 -13.84 0.32 0.35
N THR A 48 -12.97 -0.71 0.41
CA THR A 48 -12.97 -1.68 1.50
C THR A 48 -11.59 -1.78 2.13
N MET A 49 -11.54 -1.46 3.43
CA MET A 49 -10.33 -1.50 4.27
C MET A 49 -10.37 -2.71 5.22
N PRO A 50 -9.20 -3.27 5.61
CA PRO A 50 -9.16 -4.50 6.39
C PRO A 50 -9.63 -4.32 7.84
N THR A 51 -9.29 -3.19 8.49
CA THR A 51 -9.58 -3.00 9.93
C THR A 51 -9.43 -1.53 10.34
N LYS A 52 -9.91 -1.19 11.53
CA LYS A 52 -9.64 0.07 12.23
C LYS A 52 -8.60 -0.08 13.36
N SER A 53 -8.15 -1.29 13.65
CA SER A 53 -7.20 -1.53 14.74
C SER A 53 -5.79 -0.99 14.47
N SER A 54 -5.44 -0.69 13.22
CA SER A 54 -4.25 0.06 12.84
C SER A 54 -4.67 1.43 12.31
N GLU A 55 -4.07 2.49 12.87
CA GLU A 55 -4.43 3.90 12.59
C GLU A 55 -4.34 4.24 11.10
N ARG A 56 -3.35 3.67 10.41
CA ARG A 56 -3.15 3.97 8.99
C ARG A 56 -4.38 3.68 8.13
N TRP A 57 -5.11 2.57 8.40
CA TRP A 57 -6.28 2.23 7.59
C TRP A 57 -7.42 3.24 7.72
N ILE A 58 -7.55 3.89 8.88
CA ILE A 58 -8.48 4.99 9.07
C ILE A 58 -8.05 6.18 8.22
N HIS A 59 -6.77 6.56 8.29
CA HIS A 59 -6.21 7.65 7.47
C HIS A 59 -6.31 7.37 5.97
N ASP A 60 -5.99 6.14 5.55
CA ASP A 60 -6.11 5.72 4.15
C ASP A 60 -7.55 5.86 3.65
N GLY A 61 -8.53 5.30 4.38
CA GLY A 61 -9.94 5.35 4.01
C GLY A 61 -10.49 6.78 3.96
N ASP A 62 -10.22 7.57 4.99
CA ASP A 62 -10.70 8.96 5.09
C ASP A 62 -10.10 9.84 3.98
N ASN A 63 -8.79 9.70 3.69
CA ASN A 63 -8.13 10.44 2.62
C ASN A 63 -8.70 10.07 1.24
N ILE A 64 -8.91 8.77 0.96
CA ILE A 64 -9.53 8.32 -0.30
C ILE A 64 -10.94 8.88 -0.42
N LYS A 65 -11.76 8.73 0.63
CA LYS A 65 -13.14 9.20 0.64
C LYS A 65 -13.21 10.70 0.37
N ALA A 66 -12.50 11.50 1.17
CA ALA A 66 -12.52 12.95 1.03
C ALA A 66 -12.06 13.42 -0.37
N ALA A 67 -11.02 12.79 -0.93
CA ALA A 67 -10.50 13.16 -2.24
C ALA A 67 -11.45 12.76 -3.38
N LEU A 68 -12.09 11.59 -3.32
CA LEU A 68 -13.09 11.16 -4.31
C LEU A 68 -14.37 12.01 -4.24
N GLU A 69 -14.87 12.32 -3.05
CA GLU A 69 -16.04 13.19 -2.85
C GLU A 69 -15.78 14.61 -3.38
N LYS A 70 -14.55 15.12 -3.21
CA LYS A 70 -14.14 16.41 -3.79
C LYS A 70 -14.17 16.42 -5.33
N LEU A 71 -13.98 15.26 -5.98
CA LEU A 71 -14.12 15.08 -7.43
C LEU A 71 -15.57 14.85 -7.87
N GLY A 72 -16.55 14.86 -6.96
CA GLY A 72 -17.96 14.67 -7.25
C GLY A 72 -18.42 13.21 -7.27
N TYR A 73 -17.59 12.27 -6.83
CA TYR A 73 -17.96 10.85 -6.71
C TYR A 73 -18.68 10.55 -5.40
N LYS A 74 -19.51 9.49 -5.41
CA LYS A 74 -20.06 8.91 -4.18
C LYS A 74 -19.13 7.81 -3.69
N VAL A 75 -18.96 7.68 -2.38
CA VAL A 75 -18.06 6.69 -1.79
C VAL A 75 -18.79 5.83 -0.76
N ASP A 76 -18.70 4.52 -0.94
CA ASP A 76 -19.10 3.52 0.05
C ASP A 76 -17.84 2.97 0.71
N LEU A 77 -17.43 3.58 1.83
CA LEU A 77 -16.25 3.18 2.61
C LEU A 77 -16.64 2.20 3.71
N GLN A 78 -16.05 1.01 3.71
CA GLN A 78 -16.31 -0.06 4.67
C GLN A 78 -15.02 -0.56 5.31
N TYR A 79 -15.11 -1.00 6.57
CA TYR A 79 -14.02 -1.64 7.32
C TYR A 79 -14.47 -3.02 7.75
N ALA A 80 -13.65 -4.03 7.51
CA ALA A 80 -14.02 -5.43 7.70
C ALA A 80 -13.54 -6.04 9.04
N GLU A 81 -12.85 -5.25 9.88
CA GLU A 81 -12.39 -5.62 11.23
C GLU A 81 -11.61 -6.94 11.27
N ASN A 82 -10.75 -7.17 10.25
CA ASN A 82 -9.97 -8.39 10.04
C ASN A 82 -10.82 -9.67 9.88
N ASP A 83 -12.12 -9.54 9.60
CA ASP A 83 -13.03 -10.66 9.34
C ASP A 83 -13.25 -10.82 7.83
N ILE A 84 -12.78 -11.94 7.27
CA ILE A 84 -12.86 -12.23 5.84
C ILE A 84 -14.30 -12.33 5.34
N PRO A 85 -15.23 -13.07 5.99
CA PRO A 85 -16.63 -13.12 5.59
C PRO A 85 -17.27 -11.73 5.53
N THR A 86 -16.97 -10.86 6.50
CA THR A 86 -17.44 -9.47 6.50
C THR A 86 -16.92 -8.72 5.28
N GLN A 87 -15.63 -8.85 4.91
CA GLN A 87 -15.07 -8.20 3.74
C GLN A 87 -15.72 -8.69 2.44
N VAL A 88 -15.91 -10.01 2.31
CA VAL A 88 -16.63 -10.63 1.19
C VAL A 88 -18.02 -10.01 1.01
N ASN A 89 -18.82 -9.98 2.08
CA ASN A 89 -20.17 -9.41 2.05
C ASN A 89 -20.16 -7.89 1.72
N GLN A 90 -19.18 -7.15 2.20
CA GLN A 90 -19.05 -5.72 1.89
C GLN A 90 -18.80 -5.50 0.40
N ILE A 91 -17.89 -6.27 -0.21
CA ILE A 91 -17.59 -6.18 -1.65
C ILE A 91 -18.84 -6.57 -2.48
N GLU A 92 -19.53 -7.65 -2.15
CA GLU A 92 -20.76 -8.06 -2.81
C GLU A 92 -21.84 -6.97 -2.73
N ASN A 93 -22.00 -6.35 -1.57
CA ASN A 93 -22.94 -5.25 -1.39
C ASN A 93 -22.57 -4.02 -2.24
N GLN A 94 -21.27 -3.68 -2.33
CA GLN A 94 -20.79 -2.58 -3.17
C GLN A 94 -21.06 -2.86 -4.66
N ILE A 95 -20.81 -4.09 -5.13
CA ILE A 95 -21.15 -4.53 -6.50
C ILE A 95 -22.66 -4.43 -6.75
N THR A 96 -23.48 -4.89 -5.81
CA THR A 96 -24.94 -4.85 -5.90
C THR A 96 -25.50 -3.43 -5.91
N LYS A 97 -24.92 -2.53 -5.13
CA LYS A 97 -25.24 -1.08 -5.12
C LYS A 97 -24.84 -0.38 -6.42
N GLY A 98 -24.14 -1.05 -7.32
CA GLY A 98 -23.75 -0.54 -8.63
C GLY A 98 -22.48 0.31 -8.62
N ALA A 99 -21.52 -0.01 -7.75
CA ALA A 99 -20.20 0.58 -7.79
C ALA A 99 -19.60 0.54 -9.20
N LYS A 100 -18.90 1.59 -9.59
CA LYS A 100 -18.27 1.71 -10.93
C LYS A 100 -16.77 1.41 -10.88
N VAL A 101 -16.17 1.44 -9.71
CA VAL A 101 -14.79 1.03 -9.39
C VAL A 101 -14.80 0.46 -7.99
N LEU A 102 -13.98 -0.55 -7.74
CA LEU A 102 -13.69 -1.06 -6.41
C LEU A 102 -12.22 -0.78 -6.05
N VAL A 103 -12.00 -0.22 -4.87
CA VAL A 103 -10.69 -0.02 -4.24
C VAL A 103 -10.64 -0.94 -3.03
N ILE A 104 -9.78 -1.96 -3.07
CA ILE A 104 -9.80 -3.03 -2.09
C ILE A 104 -8.42 -3.21 -1.44
N ALA A 105 -8.34 -2.99 -0.14
CA ALA A 105 -7.24 -3.45 0.70
C ALA A 105 -7.64 -4.79 1.32
N SER A 106 -7.26 -5.90 0.69
CA SER A 106 -7.71 -7.22 1.10
C SER A 106 -7.12 -7.67 2.45
N ILE A 107 -7.93 -8.34 3.26
CA ILE A 107 -7.45 -9.02 4.47
C ILE A 107 -6.59 -10.22 4.07
N ASP A 108 -7.15 -11.10 3.26
CA ASP A 108 -6.48 -12.22 2.60
C ASP A 108 -6.55 -12.01 1.08
N GLY A 109 -5.37 -11.95 0.46
CA GLY A 109 -5.26 -11.70 -0.99
C GLY A 109 -5.90 -12.78 -1.87
N THR A 110 -6.28 -13.94 -1.32
CA THR A 110 -6.84 -15.08 -2.08
C THR A 110 -8.33 -15.31 -1.82
N ALA A 111 -8.89 -14.72 -0.79
CA ALA A 111 -10.22 -15.06 -0.28
C ALA A 111 -11.39 -14.44 -1.07
N ILE A 112 -11.13 -13.47 -1.94
CA ILE A 112 -12.16 -12.65 -2.62
C ILE A 112 -12.26 -12.90 -4.12
N THR A 113 -11.71 -14.01 -4.63
CA THR A 113 -11.63 -14.30 -6.06
C THR A 113 -12.99 -14.41 -6.72
N THR A 114 -14.00 -14.92 -6.03
CA THR A 114 -15.40 -15.02 -6.52
C THR A 114 -16.01 -13.63 -6.74
N GLN A 115 -15.82 -12.72 -5.78
CA GLN A 115 -16.33 -11.34 -5.85
C GLN A 115 -15.64 -10.55 -6.97
N LEU A 116 -14.35 -10.82 -7.20
CA LEU A 116 -13.63 -10.22 -8.33
C LEU A 116 -14.14 -10.73 -9.69
N GLN A 117 -14.57 -12.00 -9.77
CA GLN A 117 -15.22 -12.51 -10.98
C GLN A 117 -16.58 -11.83 -11.19
N GLU A 118 -17.37 -11.66 -10.13
CA GLU A 118 -18.65 -10.94 -10.23
C GLU A 118 -18.44 -9.48 -10.65
N ALA A 119 -17.42 -8.80 -10.13
CA ALA A 119 -17.07 -7.46 -10.57
C ALA A 119 -16.70 -7.42 -12.06
N ALA A 120 -15.91 -8.39 -12.53
CA ALA A 120 -15.51 -8.49 -13.94
C ALA A 120 -16.71 -8.74 -14.87
N ASP A 121 -17.64 -9.62 -14.48
CA ASP A 121 -18.88 -9.90 -15.24
C ASP A 121 -19.74 -8.63 -15.40
N LYS A 122 -19.69 -7.75 -14.40
CA LYS A 122 -20.37 -6.43 -14.42
C LYS A 122 -19.48 -5.30 -14.98
N LYS A 123 -18.28 -5.62 -15.46
CA LYS A 123 -17.29 -4.65 -15.98
C LYS A 123 -16.92 -3.57 -14.98
N ILE A 124 -16.82 -3.93 -13.70
CA ILE A 124 -16.38 -3.06 -12.62
C ILE A 124 -14.87 -3.25 -12.43
N PRO A 125 -14.05 -2.25 -12.74
CA PRO A 125 -12.60 -2.32 -12.52
C PRO A 125 -12.24 -2.42 -11.05
N VAL A 126 -11.15 -3.13 -10.77
CA VAL A 126 -10.64 -3.38 -9.42
C VAL A 126 -9.24 -2.82 -9.27
N ILE A 127 -9.06 -1.95 -8.30
CA ILE A 127 -7.76 -1.42 -7.87
C ILE A 127 -7.41 -2.07 -6.53
N ALA A 128 -6.36 -2.87 -6.52
CA ALA A 128 -5.78 -3.35 -5.27
C ALA A 128 -5.09 -2.16 -4.57
N TYR A 129 -5.40 -1.96 -3.30
CA TYR A 129 -4.87 -0.88 -2.48
C TYR A 129 -3.92 -1.41 -1.43
N ASP A 130 -2.68 -0.93 -1.40
CA ASP A 130 -1.60 -1.33 -0.49
C ASP A 130 -1.27 -2.84 -0.53
N ARG A 131 -2.25 -3.74 -0.46
CA ARG A 131 -2.10 -5.19 -0.47
C ARG A 131 -2.43 -5.80 -1.82
N LEU A 132 -1.50 -6.59 -2.38
CA LEU A 132 -1.72 -7.26 -3.67
C LEU A 132 -2.76 -8.37 -3.52
N ILE A 133 -3.79 -8.31 -4.34
CA ILE A 133 -4.79 -9.38 -4.45
C ILE A 133 -4.23 -10.47 -5.37
N ARG A 134 -4.21 -11.72 -4.88
CA ARG A 134 -3.58 -12.86 -5.53
C ARG A 134 -4.60 -13.78 -6.21
N ASN A 135 -4.09 -14.61 -7.10
CA ASN A 135 -4.81 -15.73 -7.75
C ASN A 135 -6.05 -15.32 -8.56
N SER A 136 -6.19 -14.06 -8.93
CA SER A 136 -7.28 -13.57 -9.79
C SER A 136 -6.74 -12.80 -11.00
N PRO A 137 -7.25 -13.05 -12.22
CA PRO A 137 -6.94 -12.24 -13.39
C PRO A 137 -7.65 -10.88 -13.35
N ASN A 138 -8.64 -10.72 -12.46
CA ASN A 138 -9.60 -9.61 -12.43
C ASN A 138 -9.15 -8.49 -11.46
N VAL A 139 -7.85 -8.25 -11.36
CA VAL A 139 -7.25 -7.10 -10.68
C VAL A 139 -6.65 -6.21 -11.76
N ASP A 140 -7.18 -5.00 -11.94
CA ASP A 140 -6.77 -4.16 -13.05
C ASP A 140 -5.50 -3.38 -12.76
N TYR A 141 -5.41 -2.81 -11.55
CA TYR A 141 -4.28 -1.99 -11.10
C TYR A 141 -3.94 -2.25 -9.64
N TYR A 142 -2.74 -1.83 -9.25
CA TYR A 142 -2.28 -1.90 -7.88
C TYR A 142 -1.57 -0.61 -7.48
N ALA A 143 -1.96 -0.01 -6.38
CA ALA A 143 -1.32 1.16 -5.79
C ALA A 143 -0.71 0.77 -4.44
N THR A 144 0.59 0.95 -4.28
CA THR A 144 1.31 0.60 -3.05
C THR A 144 2.63 1.35 -2.92
N PHE A 145 3.40 1.03 -1.89
CA PHE A 145 4.81 1.40 -1.77
C PHE A 145 5.70 0.31 -2.34
N ASP A 146 6.98 0.62 -2.58
CA ASP A 146 7.98 -0.38 -2.93
C ASP A 146 8.24 -1.30 -1.73
N ASN A 147 7.50 -2.41 -1.69
CA ASN A 147 7.48 -3.33 -0.56
C ASN A 147 8.81 -4.04 -0.34
N PHE A 148 9.55 -4.35 -1.40
CA PHE A 148 10.88 -4.92 -1.26
C PHE A 148 11.84 -3.91 -0.61
N LYS A 149 11.78 -2.66 -1.05
CA LYS A 149 12.58 -1.58 -0.47
C LYS A 149 12.23 -1.30 0.98
N VAL A 150 10.96 -1.40 1.38
CA VAL A 150 10.56 -1.32 2.80
C VAL A 150 11.39 -2.30 3.64
N GLY A 151 11.47 -3.56 3.23
CA GLY A 151 12.26 -4.57 3.94
C GLY A 151 13.75 -4.25 3.96
N VAL A 152 14.32 -3.79 2.83
CA VAL A 152 15.71 -3.34 2.76
C VAL A 152 15.98 -2.21 3.75
N GLU A 153 15.10 -1.20 3.81
CA GLU A 153 15.26 -0.06 4.72
C GLU A 153 15.11 -0.46 6.19
N GLN A 154 14.22 -1.40 6.52
CA GLN A 154 14.12 -1.97 7.87
C GLN A 154 15.43 -2.65 8.29
N ALA A 155 15.99 -3.48 7.42
CA ALA A 155 17.24 -4.17 7.69
C ALA A 155 18.43 -3.21 7.80
N ASN A 156 18.53 -2.23 6.90
CA ASN A 156 19.55 -1.18 6.97
C ASN A 156 19.47 -0.40 8.28
N SER A 157 18.25 -0.09 8.72
CA SER A 157 18.00 0.59 9.98
C SER A 157 18.41 -0.27 11.17
N LEU A 158 18.11 -1.57 11.16
CA LEU A 158 18.57 -2.51 12.19
C LEU A 158 20.10 -2.55 12.27
N VAL A 159 20.79 -2.71 11.14
CA VAL A 159 22.24 -2.77 11.06
C VAL A 159 22.88 -1.46 11.51
N LYS A 160 22.32 -0.30 11.08
CA LYS A 160 22.77 1.03 11.52
C LYS A 160 22.66 1.19 13.04
N GLY A 161 21.54 0.74 13.62
CA GLY A 161 21.32 0.83 15.07
C GLY A 161 22.24 -0.07 15.89
N LEU A 162 22.62 -1.23 15.36
CA LEU A 162 23.60 -2.12 16.00
C LEU A 162 25.03 -1.56 15.98
N GLY A 163 25.31 -0.63 15.04
CA GLY A 163 26.62 0.04 14.92
C GLY A 163 27.69 -0.81 14.24
N ASP A 164 28.92 -0.26 14.23
CA ASP A 164 30.07 -0.82 13.48
C ASP A 164 30.83 -1.91 14.24
N GLY A 165 30.35 -2.36 15.39
CA GLY A 165 30.99 -3.42 16.17
C GLY A 165 31.20 -4.70 15.36
N ALA A 166 32.24 -5.46 15.73
CA ALA A 166 32.58 -6.71 15.03
C ALA A 166 31.50 -7.79 15.16
N GLY A 167 30.64 -7.69 16.17
CA GLY A 167 29.67 -8.73 16.52
C GLY A 167 30.31 -9.89 17.31
N PRO A 168 29.70 -11.07 17.42
CA PRO A 168 28.33 -11.34 16.93
C PRO A 168 27.25 -10.56 17.68
N PHE A 169 26.26 -10.07 16.94
CA PHE A 169 25.07 -9.47 17.54
C PHE A 169 23.91 -10.49 17.52
N ASN A 170 23.30 -10.71 18.67
CA ASN A 170 22.10 -11.55 18.78
C ASN A 170 20.88 -10.79 18.29
N ILE A 171 20.23 -11.28 17.26
CA ILE A 171 19.01 -10.69 16.72
C ILE A 171 17.87 -11.70 16.67
N GLU A 172 16.64 -11.21 16.60
CA GLU A 172 15.45 -12.01 16.28
C GLU A 172 14.70 -11.42 15.10
N LEU A 173 14.07 -12.32 14.33
CA LEU A 173 13.32 -11.95 13.16
C LEU A 173 11.82 -12.13 13.42
N PHE A 174 11.04 -11.11 13.09
CA PHE A 174 9.59 -11.17 13.00
C PHE A 174 9.20 -10.84 11.55
N ALA A 175 8.16 -11.53 11.07
CA ALA A 175 7.58 -11.29 9.76
C ALA A 175 6.09 -10.98 9.88
N GLY A 176 5.52 -10.41 8.84
CA GLY A 176 4.11 -10.07 8.79
C GLY A 176 3.20 -11.27 8.55
N SER A 177 1.93 -10.98 8.27
CA SER A 177 0.92 -12.01 8.07
C SER A 177 1.14 -12.80 6.78
N PRO A 178 1.05 -14.14 6.79
CA PRO A 178 1.30 -14.96 5.60
C PRO A 178 0.18 -14.86 4.55
N ASP A 179 -0.98 -14.35 4.91
CA ASP A 179 -2.09 -14.08 4.00
C ASP A 179 -1.98 -12.72 3.28
N ASP A 180 -1.01 -11.89 3.70
CA ASP A 180 -0.65 -10.63 3.06
C ASP A 180 0.63 -10.81 2.22
N ASN A 181 0.54 -10.60 0.91
CA ASN A 181 1.68 -10.71 -0.01
C ASN A 181 2.83 -9.76 0.34
N ASN A 182 2.54 -8.59 0.90
CA ASN A 182 3.55 -7.60 1.27
C ASN A 182 4.53 -8.14 2.30
N ALA A 183 4.05 -8.97 3.24
CA ALA A 183 4.89 -9.58 4.28
C ALA A 183 6.06 -10.38 3.68
N THR A 184 5.82 -11.10 2.58
CA THR A 184 6.88 -11.83 1.86
C THR A 184 7.89 -10.87 1.21
N PHE A 185 7.42 -9.78 0.60
CA PHE A 185 8.31 -8.77 0.02
C PHE A 185 9.15 -8.08 1.07
N PHE A 186 8.57 -7.68 2.20
CA PHE A 186 9.31 -7.08 3.31
C PHE A 186 10.38 -8.03 3.84
N PHE A 187 10.00 -9.28 4.09
CA PHE A 187 10.95 -10.27 4.60
C PHE A 187 12.08 -10.54 3.62
N ASN A 188 11.78 -10.72 2.34
CA ASN A 188 12.79 -10.96 1.31
C ASN A 188 13.72 -9.75 1.13
N GLY A 189 13.17 -8.52 1.16
CA GLY A 189 13.95 -7.29 1.15
C GLY A 189 14.89 -7.21 2.35
N ALA A 190 14.39 -7.48 3.55
CA ALA A 190 15.21 -7.50 4.75
C ALA A 190 16.30 -8.59 4.68
N MET A 191 15.96 -9.79 4.25
CA MET A 191 16.91 -10.91 4.15
C MET A 191 17.98 -10.67 3.08
N SER A 192 17.72 -9.87 2.04
CA SER A 192 18.75 -9.49 1.06
C SER A 192 19.93 -8.73 1.70
N VAL A 193 19.66 -8.01 2.80
CA VAL A 193 20.67 -7.27 3.58
C VAL A 193 21.22 -8.13 4.73
N LEU A 194 20.33 -8.79 5.48
CA LEU A 194 20.73 -9.49 6.72
C LEU A 194 21.42 -10.81 6.47
N LYS A 195 21.02 -11.57 5.42
CA LYS A 195 21.56 -12.90 5.17
C LYS A 195 23.09 -12.92 5.00
N PRO A 196 23.73 -12.05 4.22
CA PRO A 196 25.19 -12.01 4.15
C PRO A 196 25.88 -11.77 5.49
N LEU A 197 25.26 -10.95 6.37
CA LEU A 197 25.77 -10.68 7.71
C LEU A 197 25.56 -11.86 8.67
N MET A 198 24.50 -12.62 8.48
CA MET A 198 24.26 -13.88 9.20
C MET A 198 25.24 -14.97 8.75
N ASP A 199 25.46 -15.09 7.43
CA ASP A 199 26.38 -16.08 6.85
C ASP A 199 27.84 -15.82 7.32
N SER A 200 28.23 -14.55 7.52
CA SER A 200 29.54 -14.16 8.06
C SER A 200 29.67 -14.32 9.60
N GLY A 201 28.57 -14.63 10.29
CA GLY A 201 28.53 -14.70 11.75
C GLY A 201 28.49 -13.35 12.46
N LYS A 202 28.40 -12.22 11.75
CA LYS A 202 28.25 -10.89 12.37
C LYS A 202 26.88 -10.75 13.05
N LEU A 203 25.84 -11.32 12.46
CA LEU A 203 24.50 -11.41 13.05
C LEU A 203 24.16 -12.88 13.37
N VAL A 204 23.58 -13.12 14.52
CA VAL A 204 23.18 -14.46 14.95
C VAL A 204 21.70 -14.42 15.35
N VAL A 205 20.85 -15.12 14.62
CA VAL A 205 19.47 -15.39 15.06
C VAL A 205 19.54 -16.50 16.08
N LYS A 206 19.59 -16.10 17.36
CA LYS A 206 19.89 -17.03 18.45
C LYS A 206 18.85 -18.14 18.60
N SER A 207 17.61 -17.88 18.28
CA SER A 207 16.53 -18.87 18.25
C SER A 207 16.64 -19.90 17.11
N GLY A 208 17.45 -19.61 16.07
CA GLY A 208 17.51 -20.38 14.84
C GLY A 208 16.26 -20.25 13.95
N GLN A 209 15.34 -19.33 14.27
CA GLN A 209 14.10 -19.12 13.51
C GLN A 209 14.33 -18.12 12.37
N THR A 210 14.95 -18.57 11.30
CA THR A 210 15.41 -17.72 10.19
C THR A 210 14.50 -17.72 8.96
N ASP A 211 13.51 -18.60 8.93
CA ASP A 211 12.55 -18.68 7.81
C ASP A 211 11.27 -17.88 8.07
N PHE A 212 10.64 -17.45 6.96
CA PHE A 212 9.43 -16.65 7.00
C PHE A 212 8.31 -17.31 7.82
N ALA A 213 8.08 -18.61 7.64
CA ALA A 213 6.95 -19.30 8.28
C ALA A 213 7.05 -19.30 9.81
N ARG A 214 8.27 -19.43 10.38
CA ARG A 214 8.51 -19.37 11.82
C ARG A 214 8.49 -17.94 12.37
N ALA A 215 8.84 -16.96 11.54
CA ALA A 215 8.86 -15.56 11.93
C ALA A 215 7.49 -14.88 11.79
N ALA A 216 6.57 -15.44 11.00
CA ALA A 216 5.30 -14.84 10.61
C ALA A 216 4.32 -14.66 11.79
N ILE A 217 3.65 -13.52 11.82
CA ILE A 217 2.59 -13.18 12.77
C ILE A 217 1.28 -13.01 12.02
N LEU A 218 0.39 -14.00 12.16
CA LEU A 218 -0.91 -14.00 11.50
C LEU A 218 -1.73 -12.77 11.88
N ARG A 219 -2.38 -12.15 10.88
CA ARG A 219 -3.22 -10.95 11.03
C ARG A 219 -2.48 -9.73 11.58
N TRP A 220 -1.16 -9.73 11.57
CA TRP A 220 -0.36 -8.63 12.13
C TRP A 220 -0.71 -8.35 13.60
N ASP A 221 -1.04 -9.40 14.36
CA ASP A 221 -1.58 -9.28 15.72
C ASP A 221 -0.50 -8.94 16.76
N PRO A 222 -0.59 -7.79 17.45
CA PRO A 222 0.41 -7.37 18.43
C PRO A 222 0.54 -8.30 19.63
N ALA A 223 -0.56 -8.91 20.10
CA ALA A 223 -0.54 -9.82 21.25
C ALA A 223 0.19 -11.13 20.91
N THR A 224 0.02 -11.62 19.69
CA THR A 224 0.77 -12.78 19.19
C THR A 224 2.26 -12.47 19.09
N ALA A 225 2.65 -11.27 18.64
CA ALA A 225 4.04 -10.84 18.59
C ALA A 225 4.64 -10.71 20.00
N GLN A 226 3.89 -10.15 20.96
CA GLN A 226 4.29 -10.07 22.36
C GLN A 226 4.56 -11.47 22.93
N LYS A 227 3.59 -12.37 22.78
CA LYS A 227 3.73 -13.75 23.28
C LYS A 227 4.92 -14.47 22.65
N ARG A 228 5.13 -14.33 21.34
CA ARG A 228 6.29 -14.93 20.67
C ARG A 228 7.61 -14.37 21.23
N MET A 229 7.69 -13.06 21.50
CA MET A 229 8.88 -12.48 22.10
C MET A 229 9.11 -12.96 23.53
N GLU A 230 8.06 -13.09 24.35
CA GLU A 230 8.15 -13.70 25.70
C GLU A 230 8.66 -15.15 25.64
N ASP A 231 8.16 -15.94 24.70
CA ASP A 231 8.64 -17.31 24.46
C ASP A 231 10.11 -17.36 24.03
N LEU A 232 10.55 -16.44 23.18
CA LEU A 232 11.96 -16.32 22.77
C LEU A 232 12.85 -15.96 23.96
N LEU A 233 12.46 -14.97 24.76
CA LEU A 233 13.21 -14.52 25.94
C LEU A 233 13.37 -15.64 26.96
N THR A 234 12.31 -16.39 27.23
CA THR A 234 12.32 -17.48 28.22
C THR A 234 13.09 -18.72 27.77
N LYS A 235 13.00 -19.07 26.48
CA LYS A 235 13.57 -20.33 25.96
C LYS A 235 14.99 -20.17 25.40
N THR A 236 15.32 -18.98 24.87
CA THR A 236 16.55 -18.75 24.08
C THR A 236 17.52 -17.82 24.79
N TYR A 237 17.02 -16.80 25.48
CA TYR A 237 17.85 -15.76 26.11
C TYR A 237 18.05 -16.02 27.61
N THR A 238 18.47 -17.24 27.93
CA THR A 238 18.83 -17.68 29.29
C THR A 238 20.33 -17.48 29.57
N GLY A 239 20.75 -17.61 30.82
CA GLY A 239 22.18 -17.56 31.21
C GLY A 239 22.89 -16.23 30.94
N GLY A 240 22.16 -15.11 30.96
CA GLY A 240 22.71 -13.77 30.75
C GLY A 240 22.82 -13.34 29.26
N ALA A 241 22.44 -14.19 28.31
CA ALA A 241 22.35 -13.79 26.92
C ALA A 241 21.28 -12.70 26.72
N LYS A 242 21.58 -11.73 25.86
CA LYS A 242 20.66 -10.60 25.57
C LYS A 242 20.37 -10.52 24.08
N VAL A 243 19.14 -10.15 23.75
CA VAL A 243 18.78 -9.73 22.39
C VAL A 243 19.29 -8.30 22.18
N GLN A 244 19.92 -8.06 21.04
CA GLN A 244 20.50 -6.75 20.69
C GLN A 244 19.78 -6.07 19.53
N GLY A 245 19.08 -6.86 18.69
CA GLY A 245 18.28 -6.34 17.60
C GLY A 245 17.07 -7.19 17.33
N VAL A 246 16.00 -6.56 16.87
CA VAL A 246 14.75 -7.21 16.44
C VAL A 246 14.31 -6.60 15.12
N LEU A 247 14.30 -7.40 14.07
CA LEU A 247 13.61 -7.05 12.85
C LEU A 247 12.11 -7.19 13.11
N SER A 248 11.41 -6.08 13.17
CA SER A 248 9.95 -6.03 13.27
C SER A 248 9.38 -5.31 12.06
N PRO A 249 8.45 -5.93 11.31
CA PRO A 249 7.96 -5.39 10.04
C PRO A 249 6.80 -4.41 10.17
N TYR A 250 6.29 -4.14 11.38
CA TYR A 250 5.14 -3.28 11.63
C TYR A 250 5.12 -2.73 13.06
N ASP A 251 4.72 -1.49 13.24
CA ASP A 251 4.73 -0.77 14.51
C ASP A 251 3.86 -1.43 15.59
N GLY A 252 2.68 -1.92 15.24
CA GLY A 252 1.85 -2.66 16.20
C GLY A 252 2.55 -3.89 16.75
N LEU A 253 3.29 -4.65 15.93
CA LEU A 253 4.12 -5.77 16.41
C LEU A 253 5.25 -5.27 17.30
N SER A 254 5.89 -4.15 16.94
CA SER A 254 6.98 -3.55 17.70
C SER A 254 6.55 -3.14 19.09
N ILE A 255 5.35 -2.58 19.24
CA ILE A 255 4.77 -2.26 20.56
C ILE A 255 4.56 -3.53 21.40
N GLY A 256 4.04 -4.61 20.82
CA GLY A 256 3.92 -5.90 21.50
C GLY A 256 5.28 -6.46 21.92
N ILE A 257 6.26 -6.42 21.03
CA ILE A 257 7.64 -6.84 21.29
C ILE A 257 8.27 -6.03 22.43
N LEU A 258 8.13 -4.69 22.39
CA LEU A 258 8.64 -3.80 23.43
C LEU A 258 7.98 -4.07 24.78
N SER A 259 6.69 -4.38 24.82
CA SER A 259 5.99 -4.79 26.05
C SER A 259 6.62 -6.06 26.68
N ALA A 260 6.89 -7.09 25.86
CA ALA A 260 7.56 -8.30 26.30
C ALA A 260 8.99 -8.03 26.81
N LEU A 261 9.74 -7.20 26.10
CA LEU A 261 11.10 -6.78 26.47
C LEU A 261 11.09 -6.05 27.82
N LYS A 262 10.22 -5.08 27.98
CA LYS A 262 10.07 -4.28 29.23
C LYS A 262 9.75 -5.17 30.42
N SER A 263 8.81 -6.11 30.25
CA SER A 263 8.44 -7.09 31.29
C SER A 263 9.60 -8.02 31.68
N ASN A 264 10.62 -8.15 30.83
CA ASN A 264 11.82 -8.95 31.07
C ASN A 264 13.06 -8.09 31.41
N GLY A 265 12.86 -6.86 31.89
CA GLY A 265 13.91 -5.99 32.45
C GLY A 265 14.71 -5.19 31.42
N TYR A 266 14.33 -5.19 30.13
CA TYR A 266 14.93 -4.27 29.16
C TYR A 266 14.45 -2.83 29.38
N GLY A 267 15.23 -1.87 28.91
CA GLY A 267 14.99 -0.44 29.12
C GLY A 267 15.66 0.13 30.36
N THR A 268 16.53 -0.63 31.01
CA THR A 268 17.34 -0.18 32.16
C THR A 268 18.78 0.09 31.75
N ALA A 269 19.55 0.80 32.58
CA ALA A 269 20.96 1.07 32.31
C ALA A 269 21.82 -0.21 32.17
N GLY A 270 21.47 -1.29 32.89
CA GLY A 270 22.15 -2.59 32.78
C GLY A 270 21.66 -3.46 31.64
N GLN A 271 20.51 -3.12 31.06
CA GLN A 271 19.86 -3.89 29.98
C GLN A 271 19.04 -2.94 29.08
N PRO A 272 19.72 -2.17 28.20
CA PRO A 272 19.03 -1.24 27.32
C PRO A 272 18.10 -1.97 26.35
N TYR A 273 17.15 -1.25 25.77
CA TYR A 273 16.33 -1.81 24.69
C TYR A 273 17.20 -2.22 23.50
N PRO A 274 16.90 -3.35 22.86
CA PRO A 274 17.53 -3.69 21.57
C PRO A 274 17.12 -2.69 20.48
N VAL A 275 17.82 -2.73 19.37
CA VAL A 275 17.39 -2.03 18.15
C VAL A 275 16.13 -2.70 17.63
N VAL A 276 14.97 -2.05 17.75
CA VAL A 276 13.68 -2.56 17.25
C VAL A 276 13.24 -1.70 16.07
N THR A 277 13.01 -2.33 14.93
CA THR A 277 12.48 -1.66 13.72
C THR A 277 10.94 -1.63 13.75
N GLY A 278 10.33 -1.00 12.77
CA GLY A 278 8.87 -0.95 12.60
C GLY A 278 8.48 -0.46 11.22
N GLN A 279 7.19 -0.20 11.02
CA GLN A 279 6.61 0.35 9.80
C GLN A 279 5.26 0.98 10.12
N ASP A 280 4.88 1.98 9.34
CA ASP A 280 3.65 2.75 9.28
C ASP A 280 3.62 4.03 10.13
N ALA A 281 4.65 4.27 10.93
CA ALA A 281 4.81 5.49 11.75
C ALA A 281 3.57 5.77 12.62
N GLU A 282 3.00 4.72 13.25
CA GLU A 282 1.85 4.88 14.17
C GLU A 282 2.24 5.74 15.38
N VAL A 283 1.30 6.53 15.90
CA VAL A 283 1.55 7.51 16.98
C VAL A 283 2.27 6.87 18.18
N ALA A 284 1.83 5.69 18.62
CA ALA A 284 2.44 4.99 19.75
C ALA A 284 3.92 4.65 19.50
N SER A 285 4.24 4.20 18.30
CA SER A 285 5.62 3.87 17.89
C SER A 285 6.48 5.10 17.74
N VAL A 286 5.95 6.18 17.16
CA VAL A 286 6.69 7.45 17.06
C VAL A 286 7.01 7.99 18.46
N LYS A 287 6.09 7.91 19.41
CA LYS A 287 6.36 8.23 20.83
C LYS A 287 7.46 7.34 21.42
N SER A 288 7.44 6.05 21.15
CA SER A 288 8.51 5.11 21.57
C SER A 288 9.85 5.44 20.91
N ILE A 289 9.88 5.89 19.67
CA ILE A 289 11.10 6.36 18.99
C ILE A 289 11.64 7.63 19.66
N ILE A 290 10.77 8.60 19.96
CA ILE A 290 11.14 9.83 20.66
C ILE A 290 11.71 9.51 22.05
N ALA A 291 11.09 8.57 22.78
CA ALA A 291 11.54 8.10 24.08
C ALA A 291 12.84 7.27 24.00
N GLY A 292 13.20 6.73 22.83
CA GLY A 292 14.38 5.88 22.65
C GLY A 292 14.13 4.41 22.99
N GLU A 293 12.89 3.96 23.02
CA GLU A 293 12.49 2.57 23.25
C GLU A 293 12.47 1.77 21.93
N GLN A 294 11.91 2.34 20.85
CA GLN A 294 11.98 1.85 19.49
C GLN A 294 13.05 2.62 18.73
N TYR A 295 13.77 1.95 17.81
CA TYR A 295 14.84 2.60 17.06
C TYR A 295 14.33 3.37 15.85
N SER A 296 13.45 2.75 15.05
CA SER A 296 12.96 3.34 13.81
C SER A 296 11.62 2.77 13.37
N THR A 297 10.98 3.47 12.45
CA THR A 297 9.83 3.00 11.67
C THR A 297 10.00 3.36 10.20
N ILE A 298 9.31 2.65 9.31
CA ILE A 298 9.23 3.01 7.89
C ILE A 298 7.94 3.76 7.66
N PHE A 299 8.05 5.03 7.34
CA PHE A 299 6.92 5.89 7.05
C PHE A 299 6.43 5.69 5.62
N LYS A 300 5.15 5.40 5.51
CA LYS A 300 4.39 5.31 4.28
C LYS A 300 3.29 6.38 4.32
N ASP A 301 3.48 7.50 3.64
CA ASP A 301 2.54 8.62 3.66
C ASP A 301 1.21 8.21 3.03
N THR A 302 0.21 7.95 3.87
CA THR A 302 -1.15 7.52 3.47
C THR A 302 -1.84 8.55 2.57
N ARG A 303 -1.50 9.84 2.72
CA ARG A 303 -2.04 10.92 1.86
C ARG A 303 -1.60 10.75 0.41
N LYS A 304 -0.32 10.39 0.20
CA LYS A 304 0.25 10.16 -1.14
C LYS A 304 -0.31 8.89 -1.77
N LEU A 305 -0.49 7.83 -0.99
CA LEU A 305 -1.05 6.58 -1.50
C LEU A 305 -2.53 6.76 -1.88
N ALA A 306 -3.29 7.45 -1.05
CA ALA A 306 -4.67 7.82 -1.33
C ALA A 306 -4.78 8.69 -2.60
N ASP A 307 -3.96 9.74 -2.73
CA ASP A 307 -3.94 10.61 -3.92
C ASP A 307 -3.64 9.82 -5.20
N THR A 308 -2.64 8.95 -5.17
CA THR A 308 -2.30 8.06 -6.29
C THR A 308 -3.49 7.16 -6.67
N THR A 309 -4.14 6.55 -5.69
CA THR A 309 -5.27 5.65 -5.91
C THR A 309 -6.49 6.41 -6.43
N VAL A 310 -6.75 7.59 -5.91
CA VAL A 310 -7.83 8.46 -6.39
C VAL A 310 -7.60 8.88 -7.85
N LYS A 311 -6.37 9.24 -8.21
CA LYS A 311 -6.01 9.51 -9.62
C LYS A 311 -6.20 8.29 -10.51
N MET A 312 -5.87 7.08 -10.02
CA MET A 312 -6.14 5.85 -10.76
C MET A 312 -7.65 5.63 -10.95
N ALA A 313 -8.43 5.75 -9.88
CA ALA A 313 -9.89 5.58 -9.93
C ALA A 313 -10.56 6.60 -10.87
N ASP A 314 -10.15 7.88 -10.79
CA ASP A 314 -10.65 8.95 -11.65
C ASP A 314 -10.34 8.68 -13.13
N ALA A 315 -9.11 8.26 -13.45
CA ALA A 315 -8.72 7.90 -14.81
C ALA A 315 -9.57 6.74 -15.35
N VAL A 316 -9.74 5.68 -14.56
CA VAL A 316 -10.54 4.53 -14.93
C VAL A 316 -12.01 4.91 -15.16
N LEU A 317 -12.59 5.72 -14.26
CA LEU A 317 -13.98 6.20 -14.39
C LEU A 317 -14.20 7.05 -15.63
N LYS A 318 -13.16 7.76 -16.08
CA LYS A 318 -13.17 8.54 -17.34
C LYS A 318 -12.78 7.73 -18.56
N GLY A 319 -12.60 6.40 -18.44
CA GLY A 319 -12.19 5.54 -19.55
C GLY A 319 -10.74 5.77 -20.00
N GLN A 320 -9.93 6.36 -19.15
CA GLN A 320 -8.50 6.62 -19.38
C GLN A 320 -7.63 5.55 -18.73
N LYS A 321 -6.39 5.41 -19.20
CA LYS A 321 -5.40 4.55 -18.55
C LYS A 321 -4.75 5.29 -17.38
N PRO A 322 -4.75 4.73 -16.17
CA PRO A 322 -4.00 5.28 -15.05
C PRO A 322 -2.49 5.28 -15.29
N GLU A 323 -1.80 6.20 -14.63
CA GLU A 323 -0.35 6.19 -14.55
C GLU A 323 0.12 4.98 -13.72
N VAL A 324 1.14 4.29 -14.23
CA VAL A 324 1.82 3.19 -13.54
C VAL A 324 3.33 3.33 -13.75
N ASN A 325 4.14 2.92 -12.78
CA ASN A 325 5.60 2.96 -12.85
C ASN A 325 6.26 1.59 -12.69
N ASN A 326 5.45 0.54 -12.52
CA ASN A 326 5.92 -0.84 -12.44
C ASN A 326 4.96 -1.80 -13.17
N THR A 327 5.52 -2.60 -14.08
CA THR A 327 4.79 -3.61 -14.86
C THR A 327 5.53 -4.95 -14.90
N LYS A 328 6.38 -5.24 -13.89
CA LYS A 328 7.26 -6.41 -13.89
C LYS A 328 7.24 -7.21 -12.59
N ASP A 329 7.17 -6.54 -11.43
CA ASP A 329 7.55 -7.17 -10.16
C ASP A 329 6.37 -7.74 -9.38
N TYR A 330 5.15 -7.28 -9.65
CA TYR A 330 3.96 -7.68 -8.90
C TYR A 330 3.12 -8.71 -9.66
N ASP A 331 3.68 -9.92 -9.79
CA ASP A 331 2.92 -11.09 -10.26
C ASP A 331 2.00 -11.58 -9.15
N ASN A 332 0.70 -11.62 -9.44
CA ASN A 332 -0.31 -12.06 -8.49
C ASN A 332 -0.67 -13.57 -8.61
N GLY A 333 0.10 -14.33 -9.37
CA GLY A 333 -0.13 -15.75 -9.65
C GLY A 333 -1.04 -16.03 -10.85
N LYS A 334 -1.57 -14.98 -11.48
CA LYS A 334 -2.36 -15.05 -12.73
C LYS A 334 -1.84 -14.10 -13.80
N LYS A 335 -1.31 -12.97 -13.37
CA LYS A 335 -0.70 -11.96 -14.26
C LYS A 335 0.19 -11.02 -13.44
N VAL A 336 1.07 -10.32 -14.13
CA VAL A 336 1.70 -9.13 -13.56
C VAL A 336 0.67 -8.00 -13.55
N VAL A 337 0.38 -7.46 -12.36
CA VAL A 337 -0.57 -6.36 -12.19
C VAL A 337 0.14 -5.02 -12.41
N PRO A 338 -0.31 -4.18 -13.34
CA PRO A 338 0.25 -2.84 -13.52
C PRO A 338 0.14 -2.03 -12.22
N SER A 339 1.27 -1.53 -11.72
CA SER A 339 1.35 -0.98 -10.37
C SER A 339 1.94 0.42 -10.35
N TYR A 340 1.54 1.21 -9.37
CA TYR A 340 2.22 2.44 -9.00
C TYR A 340 2.87 2.28 -7.62
N LEU A 341 4.19 2.40 -7.57
CA LEU A 341 4.99 2.21 -6.37
C LEU A 341 5.50 3.55 -5.85
N LEU A 342 5.08 3.90 -4.65
CA LEU A 342 5.60 5.02 -3.88
C LEU A 342 6.88 4.63 -3.13
N GLN A 343 7.70 5.62 -2.80
CA GLN A 343 8.93 5.38 -2.05
C GLN A 343 8.68 5.48 -0.54
N PRO A 344 9.09 4.47 0.25
CA PRO A 344 9.05 4.53 1.70
C PRO A 344 10.15 5.46 2.23
N VAL A 345 9.98 5.95 3.46
CA VAL A 345 10.94 6.81 4.15
C VAL A 345 11.28 6.21 5.52
N THR A 346 12.55 5.98 5.80
CA THR A 346 12.98 5.59 7.15
C THR A 346 12.88 6.78 8.10
N VAL A 347 12.18 6.60 9.20
CA VAL A 347 12.02 7.59 10.27
C VAL A 347 12.65 7.07 11.56
N ASP A 348 13.52 7.87 12.15
CA ASP A 348 14.14 7.64 13.45
C ASP A 348 14.08 8.92 14.31
N LYS A 349 14.70 8.88 15.48
CA LYS A 349 14.73 10.01 16.43
C LYS A 349 15.33 11.28 15.83
N THR A 350 16.15 11.17 14.78
CA THR A 350 16.87 12.32 14.20
C THR A 350 16.05 13.08 13.15
N ASN A 351 15.05 12.44 12.54
CA ASN A 351 14.30 13.03 11.42
C ASN A 351 12.78 13.02 11.59
N TYR A 352 12.21 12.42 12.66
CA TYR A 352 10.75 12.37 12.85
C TYR A 352 10.08 13.75 12.81
N GLN A 353 10.76 14.76 13.35
CA GLN A 353 10.24 16.13 13.34
C GLN A 353 9.98 16.59 11.90
N LYS A 354 10.98 16.47 11.03
CA LYS A 354 10.92 16.87 9.63
C LYS A 354 9.90 16.05 8.84
N GLU A 355 10.00 14.72 8.96
CA GLU A 355 9.24 13.81 8.10
C GLU A 355 7.76 13.69 8.50
N LEU A 356 7.44 13.83 9.80
CA LEU A 356 6.08 13.62 10.31
C LEU A 356 5.40 14.91 10.76
N VAL A 357 6.11 15.83 11.43
CA VAL A 357 5.51 17.04 11.99
C VAL A 357 5.53 18.20 11.00
N ASP A 358 6.72 18.55 10.49
CA ASP A 358 6.88 19.67 9.55
C ASP A 358 6.19 19.39 8.21
N SER A 359 6.04 18.11 7.83
CA SER A 359 5.26 17.68 6.67
C SER A 359 3.73 17.82 6.87
N GLY A 360 3.29 18.08 8.11
CA GLY A 360 1.88 18.15 8.47
C GLY A 360 1.17 16.79 8.49
N TYR A 361 1.89 15.68 8.60
CA TYR A 361 1.29 14.35 8.78
C TYR A 361 0.73 14.21 10.20
N TYR A 362 1.50 14.60 11.21
CA TYR A 362 1.08 14.71 12.59
C TYR A 362 1.25 16.13 13.11
N THR A 363 0.46 16.50 14.10
CA THR A 363 0.72 17.68 14.92
C THR A 363 1.70 17.33 16.03
N ALA A 364 2.51 18.31 16.47
CA ALA A 364 3.39 18.12 17.63
C ALA A 364 2.63 17.69 18.91
N GLY A 365 1.35 18.05 19.03
CA GLY A 365 0.50 17.66 20.16
C GLY A 365 0.18 16.17 20.18
N GLN A 366 0.01 15.52 19.01
CA GLN A 366 -0.27 14.09 18.91
C GLN A 366 0.95 13.24 19.34
N LEU A 367 2.15 13.77 19.22
CA LEU A 367 3.40 13.07 19.52
C LEU A 367 3.98 13.36 20.94
N LYS A 368 3.27 14.13 21.76
CA LYS A 368 3.60 14.41 23.17
C LYS A 368 3.07 13.33 24.11
#